data_8605c8f01b9087d34edf663b4b39b769
#
_entry.id   8605c8f01b9087d34edf663b4b39b769
#
_cell.length_a   1.000
_cell.length_b   1.000
_cell.length_c   1.000
_cell.angle_alpha   90.00
_cell.angle_beta   90.00
_cell.angle_gamma   90.00
#
_symmetry.space_group_name_H-M   'P 1'
#
loop_
_entity.id
_entity.type
_entity.pdbx_description
1 polymer ?
#
loop_
_entity_poly.entity_id
_entity_poly.type
_entity_poly.pdbx_seq_one_letter_code
_entity_poly.pdbx_strand_id
1 'polypeptide(L)'
;FMGLDPSMEGEEGDAFNGANAGDKADLQLPDSQKRLWKAVLAAGKPVIFVNVSGSAVDLHEQKEKAAALLQVFYPGAEGGQAVADILIGKVNPSGKLPVTFYKSEEDLPPFDDYRMEGRTYRFFKGEPLYPFGYGLSYTAFAVEDVSRQAYEQSVSFTIRNTGDRAGMCTVLCYLTGGGRDDLNKALAGFVKTHLQPGESRRMTVELCPEILERFPRLEETEVLVEV
;
A
#
# COMPACT_ATOMS: atom_id res chain seq x y z
N PHE A 1 9.46 16.52 -5.70
CA PHE A 1 8.24 15.97 -6.29
C PHE A 1 8.55 15.44 -7.66
N MET A 2 8.27 14.16 -7.90
CA MET A 2 8.46 13.46 -9.17
C MET A 2 7.31 12.46 -9.34
N GLY A 3 7.14 11.91 -10.52
CA GLY A 3 6.13 10.91 -10.78
C GLY A 3 5.60 10.94 -12.20
N LEU A 4 4.40 10.48 -12.38
CA LEU A 4 3.72 10.41 -13.68
C LEU A 4 2.45 11.27 -13.61
N ASP A 5 2.04 11.79 -14.75
CA ASP A 5 0.77 12.46 -14.90
C ASP A 5 -0.23 11.57 -15.67
N PRO A 6 -1.54 11.92 -15.69
CA PRO A 6 -2.53 11.11 -16.39
C PRO A 6 -2.26 10.90 -17.89
N SER A 7 -1.53 11.81 -18.55
CA SER A 7 -1.18 11.65 -19.96
C SER A 7 -0.11 10.57 -20.20
N MET A 8 0.63 10.19 -19.16
CA MET A 8 1.62 9.11 -19.18
C MET A 8 1.04 7.78 -18.68
N GLU A 9 -0.06 7.82 -17.92
CA GLU A 9 -0.72 6.65 -17.31
C GLU A 9 -2.15 6.46 -17.80
N GLY A 10 -2.59 7.30 -18.76
CA GLY A 10 -3.96 7.28 -19.28
C GLY A 10 -4.27 6.03 -20.07
N GLU A 11 -5.55 5.86 -20.34
CA GLU A 11 -6.06 4.78 -21.18
C GLU A 11 -5.83 5.04 -22.68
N GLU A 12 -6.04 4.02 -23.47
CA GLU A 12 -5.94 4.11 -24.93
C GLU A 12 -6.75 5.31 -25.47
N GLY A 13 -6.07 6.18 -26.21
CA GLY A 13 -6.64 7.39 -26.79
C GLY A 13 -6.50 8.66 -25.96
N ASP A 14 -6.24 8.58 -24.66
CA ASP A 14 -6.09 9.72 -23.76
C ASP A 14 -4.63 10.01 -23.37
N ALA A 15 -3.72 9.07 -23.63
CA ALA A 15 -2.33 9.17 -23.23
C ALA A 15 -1.44 9.66 -24.38
N PHE A 16 -1.38 10.96 -24.59
CA PHE A 16 -0.56 11.58 -25.65
C PHE A 16 0.94 11.34 -25.48
N ASN A 17 1.40 11.11 -24.26
CA ASN A 17 2.80 10.88 -23.90
C ASN A 17 3.10 9.43 -23.52
N GLY A 18 2.10 8.55 -23.58
CA GLY A 18 2.28 7.13 -23.32
C GLY A 18 2.88 6.39 -24.49
N ALA A 19 3.80 5.49 -24.22
CA ALA A 19 4.15 4.44 -25.16
C ALA A 19 3.01 3.41 -25.24
N ASN A 20 2.96 2.60 -26.29
CA ASN A 20 2.01 1.46 -26.40
C ASN A 20 0.52 1.85 -26.28
N ALA A 21 0.11 2.90 -27.00
CA ALA A 21 -1.31 3.34 -27.07
C ALA A 21 -1.94 3.69 -25.70
N GLY A 22 -1.15 4.16 -24.75
CA GLY A 22 -1.61 4.62 -23.46
C GLY A 22 -1.13 3.80 -22.29
N ASP A 23 -0.79 2.54 -22.49
CA ASP A 23 -0.21 1.72 -21.44
C ASP A 23 1.27 2.09 -21.21
N LYS A 24 1.69 2.01 -19.96
CA LYS A 24 3.10 2.17 -19.62
C LYS A 24 3.89 0.98 -20.18
N ALA A 25 5.01 1.30 -20.86
CA ALA A 25 5.91 0.26 -21.37
C ALA A 25 6.66 -0.46 -20.25
N ASP A 26 6.85 0.22 -19.11
CA ASP A 26 7.64 -0.24 -17.97
C ASP A 26 7.14 0.40 -16.66
N LEU A 27 7.77 0.07 -15.54
CA LEU A 27 7.51 0.66 -14.22
C LEU A 27 8.42 1.84 -13.90
N GLN A 28 9.22 2.32 -14.85
CA GLN A 28 10.25 3.30 -14.59
C GLN A 28 9.72 4.73 -14.55
N LEU A 29 10.37 5.58 -13.76
CA LEU A 29 10.24 7.02 -13.90
C LEU A 29 10.89 7.50 -15.19
N PRO A 30 10.38 8.58 -15.82
CA PRO A 30 11.00 9.15 -17.03
C PRO A 30 12.48 9.46 -16.86
N ASP A 31 13.28 9.29 -17.92
CA ASP A 31 14.74 9.49 -17.89
C ASP A 31 15.14 10.89 -17.43
N SER A 32 14.34 11.91 -17.75
CA SER A 32 14.56 13.27 -17.26
C SER A 32 14.49 13.34 -15.74
N GLN A 33 13.56 12.63 -15.13
CA GLN A 33 13.40 12.56 -13.67
C GLN A 33 14.49 11.71 -13.02
N LYS A 34 14.91 10.60 -13.66
CA LYS A 34 16.07 9.83 -13.21
C LYS A 34 17.36 10.67 -13.19
N ARG A 35 17.57 11.50 -14.22
CA ARG A 35 18.72 12.44 -14.25
C ARG A 35 18.61 13.48 -13.14
N LEU A 36 17.43 14.07 -12.94
CA LEU A 36 17.19 15.03 -11.85
C LEU A 36 17.44 14.41 -10.49
N TRP A 37 16.94 13.19 -10.25
CA TRP A 37 17.17 12.44 -9.02
C TRP A 37 18.65 12.28 -8.70
N LYS A 38 19.45 11.85 -9.70
CA LYS A 38 20.89 11.71 -9.55
C LYS A 38 21.59 13.05 -9.22
N ALA A 39 21.18 14.14 -9.87
CA ALA A 39 21.71 15.46 -9.61
C ALA A 39 21.39 15.97 -8.20
N VAL A 40 20.15 15.74 -7.73
CA VAL A 40 19.72 16.12 -6.37
C VAL A 40 20.50 15.32 -5.31
N LEU A 41 20.68 14.02 -5.50
CA LEU A 41 21.49 13.20 -4.60
C LEU A 41 22.96 13.66 -4.52
N ALA A 42 23.53 14.09 -5.64
CA ALA A 42 24.92 14.58 -5.72
C ALA A 42 25.14 15.85 -4.87
N ALA A 43 24.08 16.57 -4.49
CA ALA A 43 24.18 17.72 -3.57
C ALA A 43 24.51 17.34 -2.12
N GLY A 44 24.45 16.04 -1.78
CA GLY A 44 24.85 15.51 -0.46
C GLY A 44 23.96 15.98 0.68
N LYS A 45 22.72 16.36 0.41
CA LYS A 45 21.73 16.75 1.41
C LYS A 45 20.68 15.63 1.60
N PRO A 46 20.06 15.51 2.80
CA PRO A 46 18.90 14.65 2.95
C PRO A 46 17.80 15.00 1.96
N VAL A 47 17.29 14.01 1.25
CA VAL A 47 16.25 14.20 0.22
C VAL A 47 14.96 13.53 0.66
N ILE A 48 13.87 14.27 0.68
CA ILE A 48 12.53 13.72 0.81
C ILE A 48 11.96 13.55 -0.60
N PHE A 49 11.63 12.33 -0.97
CA PHE A 49 11.05 12.01 -2.26
C PHE A 49 9.53 11.92 -2.15
N VAL A 50 8.82 12.72 -2.91
CA VAL A 50 7.35 12.69 -3.00
C VAL A 50 6.98 12.20 -4.39
N ASN A 51 6.46 10.97 -4.46
CA ASN A 51 6.00 10.36 -5.69
C ASN A 51 4.54 10.69 -5.96
N VAL A 52 4.27 11.25 -7.13
CA VAL A 52 2.93 11.59 -7.63
C VAL A 52 2.66 10.71 -8.83
N SER A 53 1.94 9.62 -8.66
CA SER A 53 1.58 8.69 -9.74
C SER A 53 0.30 7.96 -9.39
N GLY A 54 -0.53 7.67 -10.37
CA GLY A 54 -1.78 6.91 -10.18
C GLY A 54 -1.53 5.42 -9.99
N SER A 55 -0.44 4.90 -10.53
CA SER A 55 -0.04 3.49 -10.47
C SER A 55 1.29 3.29 -9.75
N ALA A 56 1.62 2.02 -9.48
CA ALA A 56 2.92 1.66 -8.97
C ALA A 56 4.03 1.95 -9.99
N VAL A 57 5.15 2.47 -9.49
CA VAL A 57 6.39 2.70 -10.24
C VAL A 57 7.55 2.06 -9.49
N ASP A 58 8.66 1.81 -10.19
CA ASP A 58 9.90 1.36 -9.57
C ASP A 58 10.50 2.48 -8.71
N LEU A 59 10.49 2.27 -7.41
CA LEU A 59 11.05 3.18 -6.40
C LEU A 59 12.21 2.56 -5.62
N HIS A 60 12.87 1.55 -6.20
CA HIS A 60 13.94 0.82 -5.52
C HIS A 60 15.08 1.77 -5.08
N GLU A 61 15.57 2.57 -6.01
CA GLU A 61 16.66 3.52 -5.73
C GLU A 61 16.22 4.60 -4.70
N GLN A 62 14.96 5.06 -4.77
CA GLN A 62 14.43 6.05 -3.84
C GLN A 62 14.26 5.46 -2.45
N LYS A 63 13.82 4.20 -2.34
CA LYS A 63 13.73 3.48 -1.05
C LYS A 63 15.08 3.41 -0.33
N GLU A 64 16.16 3.17 -1.09
CA GLU A 64 17.50 3.04 -0.52
C GLU A 64 18.16 4.37 -0.17
N LYS A 65 17.92 5.42 -0.96
CA LYS A 65 18.71 6.66 -0.90
C LYS A 65 17.96 7.88 -0.37
N ALA A 66 16.62 7.86 -0.36
CA ALA A 66 15.85 8.97 0.18
C ALA A 66 15.83 8.93 1.72
N ALA A 67 15.89 10.09 2.36
CA ALA A 67 15.69 10.22 3.79
C ALA A 67 14.23 9.93 4.21
N ALA A 68 13.27 10.21 3.33
CA ALA A 68 11.88 9.82 3.43
C ALA A 68 11.24 9.70 2.04
N LEU A 69 10.23 8.84 1.93
CA LEU A 69 9.48 8.62 0.71
C LEU A 69 7.98 8.70 1.00
N LEU A 70 7.26 9.52 0.24
CA LEU A 70 5.81 9.62 0.26
C LEU A 70 5.23 9.21 -1.09
N GLN A 71 4.25 8.30 -1.09
CA GLN A 71 3.38 8.03 -2.22
C GLN A 71 2.08 8.80 -2.03
N VAL A 72 1.77 9.72 -2.92
CA VAL A 72 0.62 10.62 -2.75
C VAL A 72 -0.44 10.44 -3.84
N PHE A 73 -0.22 9.55 -4.79
CA PHE A 73 -1.15 9.32 -5.92
C PHE A 73 -1.49 10.64 -6.63
N TYR A 74 -2.76 10.85 -7.00
CA TYR A 74 -3.29 12.10 -7.51
C TYR A 74 -4.11 12.80 -6.41
N PRO A 75 -3.48 13.65 -5.59
CA PRO A 75 -4.06 14.10 -4.33
C PRO A 75 -5.10 15.23 -4.47
N GLY A 76 -5.40 15.69 -5.69
CA GLY A 76 -6.38 16.74 -5.93
C GLY A 76 -5.92 18.15 -5.52
N ALA A 77 -6.87 19.07 -5.43
CA ALA A 77 -6.60 20.50 -5.23
C ALA A 77 -5.86 20.82 -3.92
N GLU A 78 -6.18 20.11 -2.84
CA GLU A 78 -5.57 20.31 -1.51
C GLU A 78 -4.32 19.46 -1.28
N GLY A 79 -3.84 18.76 -2.30
CA GLY A 79 -2.72 17.82 -2.19
C GLY A 79 -1.44 18.46 -1.69
N GLY A 80 -1.11 19.65 -2.15
CA GLY A 80 0.06 20.39 -1.68
C GLY A 80 0.02 20.70 -0.18
N GLN A 81 -1.14 21.13 0.31
CA GLN A 81 -1.35 21.41 1.73
C GLN A 81 -1.27 20.11 2.55
N ALA A 82 -1.89 19.02 2.08
CA ALA A 82 -1.85 17.74 2.77
C ALA A 82 -0.43 17.20 2.91
N VAL A 83 0.36 17.26 1.84
CA VAL A 83 1.78 16.85 1.87
C VAL A 83 2.59 17.73 2.82
N ALA A 84 2.42 19.05 2.75
CA ALA A 84 3.12 19.98 3.65
C ALA A 84 2.80 19.68 5.13
N ASP A 85 1.53 19.48 5.47
CA ASP A 85 1.08 19.19 6.84
C ASP A 85 1.67 17.88 7.37
N ILE A 86 1.84 16.86 6.52
CA ILE A 86 2.55 15.62 6.86
C ILE A 86 4.03 15.92 7.09
N LEU A 87 4.71 16.57 6.14
CA LEU A 87 6.16 16.79 6.22
C LEU A 87 6.59 17.61 7.45
N ILE A 88 5.78 18.57 7.87
CA ILE A 88 6.05 19.36 9.08
C ILE A 88 5.53 18.71 10.38
N GLY A 89 4.92 17.52 10.28
CA GLY A 89 4.41 16.76 11.43
C GLY A 89 3.12 17.30 12.04
N LYS A 90 2.40 18.21 11.37
CA LYS A 90 1.09 18.71 11.79
C LYS A 90 0.02 17.63 11.69
N VAL A 91 0.12 16.76 10.68
CA VAL A 91 -0.74 15.62 10.48
C VAL A 91 0.10 14.35 10.55
N ASN A 92 -0.35 13.38 11.34
CA ASN A 92 0.24 12.06 11.39
C ASN A 92 -0.31 11.20 10.23
N PRO A 93 0.54 10.69 9.31
CA PRO A 93 0.08 9.88 8.19
C PRO A 93 -0.56 8.58 8.66
N SER A 94 -1.59 8.13 7.97
CA SER A 94 -2.34 6.91 8.28
C SER A 94 -2.80 6.17 7.02
N GLY A 95 -2.34 6.60 5.86
CA GLY A 95 -2.62 5.95 4.57
C GLY A 95 -1.91 4.61 4.46
N LYS A 96 -2.58 3.67 3.78
CA LYS A 96 -2.03 2.36 3.43
C LYS A 96 -2.06 2.21 1.92
N LEU A 97 -1.03 1.60 1.34
CA LEU A 97 -0.94 1.37 -0.10
C LEU A 97 -2.10 0.47 -0.58
N PRO A 98 -2.91 0.92 -1.55
CA PRO A 98 -3.99 0.11 -2.12
C PRO A 98 -3.52 -0.79 -3.27
N VAL A 99 -2.23 -0.82 -3.55
CA VAL A 99 -1.60 -1.61 -4.61
C VAL A 99 -0.26 -2.17 -4.13
N THR A 100 0.22 -3.22 -4.79
CA THR A 100 1.55 -3.79 -4.56
C THR A 100 2.57 -3.05 -5.41
N PHE A 101 3.67 -2.60 -4.81
CA PHE A 101 4.84 -2.09 -5.52
C PHE A 101 5.85 -3.23 -5.67
N TYR A 102 6.14 -3.63 -6.88
CA TYR A 102 7.08 -4.70 -7.18
C TYR A 102 8.53 -4.20 -7.11
N LYS A 103 9.48 -5.09 -6.90
CA LYS A 103 10.90 -4.76 -6.91
C LYS A 103 11.41 -4.50 -8.32
N SER A 104 10.85 -5.22 -9.30
CA SER A 104 11.27 -5.21 -10.68
C SER A 104 10.09 -5.59 -11.59
N GLU A 105 10.17 -5.23 -12.85
CA GLU A 105 9.25 -5.69 -13.89
C GLU A 105 9.32 -7.21 -14.11
N GLU A 106 10.48 -7.82 -13.82
CA GLU A 106 10.67 -9.25 -13.90
C GLU A 106 9.80 -10.03 -12.90
N ASP A 107 9.29 -9.36 -11.86
CA ASP A 107 8.34 -9.93 -10.92
C ASP A 107 6.93 -10.09 -11.52
N LEU A 108 6.66 -9.45 -12.65
CA LEU A 108 5.35 -9.47 -13.29
C LEU A 108 5.26 -10.57 -14.36
N PRO A 109 4.12 -11.27 -14.48
CA PRO A 109 3.86 -12.12 -15.62
C PRO A 109 3.89 -11.33 -16.93
N PRO A 110 4.07 -12.00 -18.10
CA PRO A 110 3.98 -11.36 -19.40
C PRO A 110 2.72 -10.48 -19.54
N PHE A 111 2.83 -9.37 -20.24
CA PHE A 111 1.76 -8.37 -20.36
C PHE A 111 0.47 -8.96 -20.99
N ASP A 112 0.61 -9.87 -21.93
CA ASP A 112 -0.48 -10.58 -22.62
C ASP A 112 -1.03 -11.79 -21.85
N ASP A 113 -0.49 -12.11 -20.69
CA ASP A 113 -1.03 -13.13 -19.80
C ASP A 113 -2.08 -12.53 -18.85
N TYR A 114 -3.35 -12.75 -19.12
CA TYR A 114 -4.48 -12.22 -18.33
C TYR A 114 -4.85 -13.07 -17.11
N ARG A 115 -4.11 -14.14 -16.82
CA ARG A 115 -4.32 -14.91 -15.59
C ARG A 115 -3.88 -14.08 -14.38
N MET A 116 -4.55 -14.29 -13.25
CA MET A 116 -4.22 -13.59 -12.00
C MET A 116 -3.01 -14.18 -11.28
N GLU A 117 -2.54 -15.34 -11.71
CA GLU A 117 -1.38 -16.01 -11.12
C GLU A 117 -0.16 -15.08 -11.12
N GLY A 118 0.53 -15.00 -9.99
CA GLY A 118 1.70 -14.11 -9.82
C GLY A 118 1.38 -12.61 -9.74
N ARG A 119 0.10 -12.21 -9.80
CA ARG A 119 -0.31 -10.79 -9.76
C ARG A 119 -0.88 -10.39 -8.41
N THR A 120 -0.69 -9.14 -8.05
CA THR A 120 -1.21 -8.49 -6.84
C THR A 120 -0.84 -9.22 -5.54
N TYR A 121 -1.09 -8.60 -4.40
CA TYR A 121 -0.86 -9.22 -3.08
C TYR A 121 -1.61 -10.54 -2.87
N ARG A 122 -2.62 -10.82 -3.69
CA ARG A 122 -3.44 -12.04 -3.58
C ARG A 122 -2.71 -13.29 -4.09
N PHE A 123 -1.91 -13.16 -5.13
CA PHE A 123 -1.33 -14.28 -5.84
C PHE A 123 0.19 -14.18 -6.02
N PHE A 124 0.78 -13.00 -5.78
CA PHE A 124 2.22 -12.80 -5.83
C PHE A 124 2.88 -13.51 -4.64
N LYS A 125 3.80 -14.42 -4.93
CA LYS A 125 4.52 -15.21 -3.94
C LYS A 125 5.93 -14.67 -3.63
N GLY A 126 6.38 -13.67 -4.40
CA GLY A 126 7.66 -13.00 -4.19
C GLY A 126 7.62 -11.99 -3.05
N GLU A 127 8.74 -11.34 -2.83
CA GLU A 127 8.85 -10.25 -1.86
C GLU A 127 8.70 -8.90 -2.60
N PRO A 128 7.62 -8.13 -2.38
CA PRO A 128 7.43 -6.85 -3.06
C PRO A 128 8.38 -5.77 -2.50
N LEU A 129 8.57 -4.70 -3.26
CA LEU A 129 9.27 -3.50 -2.77
C LEU A 129 8.49 -2.87 -1.61
N TYR A 130 7.18 -2.68 -1.80
CA TYR A 130 6.22 -2.35 -0.75
C TYR A 130 4.95 -3.18 -0.95
N PRO A 131 4.51 -3.92 0.06
CA PRO A 131 3.30 -4.71 -0.05
C PRO A 131 2.04 -3.84 -0.07
N PHE A 132 0.95 -4.37 -0.62
CA PHE A 132 -0.39 -3.85 -0.38
C PHE A 132 -0.63 -3.73 1.13
N GLY A 133 -1.21 -2.61 1.56
CA GLY A 133 -1.45 -2.33 2.99
C GLY A 133 -0.26 -1.68 3.71
N TYR A 134 0.89 -1.54 3.07
CA TYR A 134 2.04 -0.87 3.67
C TYR A 134 1.77 0.63 3.90
N GLY A 135 2.22 1.13 5.03
CA GLY A 135 2.20 2.56 5.35
C GLY A 135 2.67 2.82 6.76
N LEU A 136 3.53 3.81 6.94
CA LEU A 136 4.11 4.19 8.22
C LEU A 136 3.27 5.27 8.92
N SER A 137 3.48 5.41 10.21
CA SER A 137 2.91 6.45 11.06
C SER A 137 4.02 7.11 11.88
N TYR A 138 3.78 8.31 12.39
CA TYR A 138 4.66 8.96 13.36
C TYR A 138 4.47 8.46 14.79
N THR A 139 3.56 7.51 14.98
CA THR A 139 3.39 6.75 16.22
C THR A 139 3.41 5.26 15.93
N ALA A 140 3.41 4.44 16.95
CA ALA A 140 3.37 2.99 16.82
C ALA A 140 2.05 2.44 17.35
N PHE A 141 1.55 1.37 16.71
CA PHE A 141 0.37 0.65 17.14
C PHE A 141 0.68 -0.82 17.32
N ALA A 142 0.02 -1.46 18.26
CA ALA A 142 0.07 -2.89 18.47
C ALA A 142 -1.32 -3.50 18.34
N VAL A 143 -1.37 -4.69 17.77
CA VAL A 143 -2.57 -5.54 17.73
C VAL A 143 -2.42 -6.60 18.80
N GLU A 144 -3.43 -6.73 19.65
CA GLU A 144 -3.46 -7.68 20.77
C GLU A 144 -4.79 -8.45 20.77
N ASP A 145 -4.84 -9.61 21.40
CA ASP A 145 -6.06 -10.38 21.67
C ASP A 145 -6.92 -10.64 20.42
N VAL A 146 -6.29 -10.98 19.30
CA VAL A 146 -7.02 -11.35 18.08
C VAL A 146 -7.82 -12.62 18.34
N SER A 147 -9.12 -12.56 18.10
CA SER A 147 -10.02 -13.71 18.28
C SER A 147 -11.03 -13.79 17.16
N ARG A 148 -11.19 -14.98 16.59
CA ARG A 148 -12.23 -15.37 15.66
C ARG A 148 -12.52 -16.85 15.84
N GLN A 149 -13.80 -17.23 15.91
CA GLN A 149 -14.18 -18.63 15.79
C GLN A 149 -14.32 -19.01 14.30
N ALA A 150 -14.07 -20.28 13.97
CA ALA A 150 -13.98 -20.74 12.60
C ALA A 150 -15.19 -20.40 11.70
N TYR A 151 -16.38 -20.26 12.29
CA TYR A 151 -17.62 -19.96 11.56
C TYR A 151 -18.13 -18.53 11.76
N GLU A 152 -17.41 -17.69 12.50
CA GLU A 152 -17.80 -16.29 12.69
C GLU A 152 -17.48 -15.46 11.46
N GLN A 153 -18.41 -14.58 11.12
CA GLN A 153 -18.26 -13.60 10.03
C GLN A 153 -17.60 -12.29 10.51
N SER A 154 -17.03 -12.31 11.70
CA SER A 154 -16.33 -11.16 12.27
C SER A 154 -15.05 -11.57 12.96
N VAL A 155 -14.15 -10.64 13.16
CA VAL A 155 -12.92 -10.77 13.93
C VAL A 155 -12.90 -9.68 15.00
N SER A 156 -12.52 -10.04 16.21
CA SER A 156 -12.35 -9.11 17.33
C SER A 156 -10.87 -9.04 17.73
N PHE A 157 -10.40 -7.84 18.03
CA PHE A 157 -9.03 -7.58 18.47
C PHE A 157 -8.95 -6.30 19.31
N THR A 158 -7.85 -6.10 19.99
CA THR A 158 -7.52 -4.86 20.69
C THR A 158 -6.44 -4.12 19.94
N ILE A 159 -6.63 -2.82 19.68
CA ILE A 159 -5.60 -1.94 19.13
C ILE A 159 -5.14 -1.02 20.23
N ARG A 160 -3.82 -0.90 20.37
CA ARG A 160 -3.18 0.00 21.32
C ARG A 160 -2.22 0.94 20.60
N ASN A 161 -2.29 2.22 20.92
CA ASN A 161 -1.24 3.17 20.55
C ASN A 161 -0.09 3.05 21.55
N THR A 162 1.04 2.50 21.10
CA THR A 162 2.23 2.25 21.93
C THR A 162 3.27 3.38 21.83
N GLY A 163 3.03 4.35 20.96
CA GLY A 163 3.90 5.52 20.80
C GLY A 163 3.47 6.73 21.62
N ASP A 164 4.12 7.84 21.37
CA ASP A 164 3.98 9.09 22.14
C ASP A 164 3.13 10.16 21.44
N ARG A 165 2.58 9.86 20.27
CA ARG A 165 1.73 10.77 19.48
C ARG A 165 0.35 10.18 19.26
N ALA A 166 -0.66 11.05 19.25
CA ALA A 166 -1.98 10.67 18.78
C ALA A 166 -1.95 10.39 17.27
N GLY A 167 -2.77 9.46 16.81
CA GLY A 167 -2.84 9.14 15.40
C GLY A 167 -4.04 8.29 15.02
N MET A 168 -4.35 8.35 13.72
CA MET A 168 -5.29 7.43 13.10
C MET A 168 -4.58 6.10 12.84
N CYS A 169 -5.12 5.02 13.38
CA CYS A 169 -4.70 3.66 13.07
C CYS A 169 -5.61 3.09 11.98
N THR A 170 -5.06 2.64 10.87
CA THR A 170 -5.77 1.88 9.84
C THR A 170 -5.42 0.42 10.04
N VAL A 171 -6.43 -0.40 10.33
CA VAL A 171 -6.32 -1.84 10.57
C VAL A 171 -6.87 -2.58 9.39
N LEU A 172 -6.12 -3.54 8.87
CA LEU A 172 -6.48 -4.39 7.74
C LEU A 172 -6.62 -5.83 8.24
N CYS A 173 -7.76 -6.45 7.95
CA CYS A 173 -8.06 -7.83 8.32
C CYS A 173 -8.04 -8.70 7.06
N TYR A 174 -7.11 -9.62 6.99
CA TYR A 174 -6.96 -10.54 5.86
C TYR A 174 -7.36 -11.95 6.25
N LEU A 175 -7.89 -12.69 5.29
CA LEU A 175 -7.96 -14.14 5.35
C LEU A 175 -6.76 -14.74 4.63
N THR A 176 -6.17 -15.77 5.22
CA THR A 176 -5.05 -16.52 4.68
C THR A 176 -5.20 -18.00 5.01
N GLY A 177 -4.54 -18.88 4.26
CA GLY A 177 -4.74 -20.32 4.38
C GLY A 177 -6.10 -20.78 3.84
N GLY A 178 -6.22 -22.00 3.39
CA GLY A 178 -7.49 -22.57 2.95
C GLY A 178 -8.17 -21.95 1.74
N GLY A 179 -7.58 -20.96 1.09
CA GLY A 179 -8.15 -20.28 -0.08
C GLY A 179 -8.21 -21.15 -1.34
N ARG A 180 -9.11 -20.79 -2.27
CA ARG A 180 -9.20 -21.39 -3.61
C ARG A 180 -8.19 -20.77 -4.56
N ASP A 181 -7.86 -21.49 -5.63
CA ASP A 181 -7.08 -20.97 -6.76
C ASP A 181 -5.72 -20.36 -6.36
N ASP A 182 -5.03 -21.00 -5.43
CA ASP A 182 -3.73 -20.54 -4.90
C ASP A 182 -3.76 -19.12 -4.29
N LEU A 183 -4.92 -18.69 -3.83
CA LEU A 183 -5.11 -17.41 -3.17
C LEU A 183 -4.23 -17.33 -1.90
N ASN A 184 -3.27 -16.43 -1.91
CA ASN A 184 -2.28 -16.27 -0.85
C ASN A 184 -2.91 -15.63 0.40
N LYS A 185 -3.49 -14.46 0.21
CA LYS A 185 -4.30 -13.76 1.20
C LYS A 185 -5.33 -12.84 0.52
N ALA A 186 -6.43 -12.52 1.20
CA ALA A 186 -7.39 -11.55 0.71
C ALA A 186 -7.86 -10.63 1.83
N LEU A 187 -7.91 -9.32 1.53
CA LEU A 187 -8.48 -8.34 2.44
C LEU A 187 -9.99 -8.61 2.59
N ALA A 188 -10.40 -8.96 3.80
CA ALA A 188 -11.77 -9.31 4.12
C ALA A 188 -12.49 -8.23 4.95
N GLY A 189 -11.76 -7.32 5.56
CA GLY A 189 -12.33 -6.21 6.31
C GLY A 189 -11.28 -5.19 6.70
N PHE A 190 -11.71 -4.00 7.06
CA PHE A 190 -10.81 -2.97 7.58
C PHE A 190 -11.56 -2.00 8.49
N VAL A 191 -10.82 -1.33 9.33
CA VAL A 191 -11.35 -0.26 10.19
C VAL A 191 -10.28 0.82 10.41
N LYS A 192 -10.74 2.04 10.63
CA LYS A 192 -9.87 3.17 10.95
C LYS A 192 -10.33 3.81 12.26
N THR A 193 -9.40 4.02 13.19
CA THR A 193 -9.71 4.56 14.52
C THR A 193 -8.64 5.53 14.97
N HIS A 194 -9.04 6.59 15.67
CA HIS A 194 -8.10 7.55 16.28
C HIS A 194 -7.81 7.11 17.72
N LEU A 195 -6.53 7.09 18.09
CA LEU A 195 -6.07 6.71 19.43
C LEU A 195 -5.08 7.74 19.98
N GLN A 196 -5.29 8.13 21.24
CA GLN A 196 -4.32 8.90 22.01
C GLN A 196 -3.11 8.03 22.41
N PRO A 197 -1.96 8.61 22.79
CA PRO A 197 -0.86 7.87 23.36
C PRO A 197 -1.30 6.98 24.53
N GLY A 198 -0.95 5.71 24.50
CA GLY A 198 -1.31 4.72 25.51
C GLY A 198 -2.76 4.23 25.48
N GLU A 199 -3.63 4.82 24.65
CA GLU A 199 -5.02 4.39 24.51
C GLU A 199 -5.10 2.99 23.88
N SER A 200 -5.98 2.13 24.45
CA SER A 200 -6.34 0.84 23.88
C SER A 200 -7.83 0.82 23.56
N ARG A 201 -8.19 0.14 22.45
CA ARG A 201 -9.58 0.02 22.03
C ARG A 201 -9.88 -1.37 21.52
N ARG A 202 -10.89 -2.03 22.09
CA ARG A 202 -11.44 -3.28 21.56
C ARG A 202 -12.28 -2.97 20.34
N MET A 203 -12.03 -3.69 19.25
CA MET A 203 -12.72 -3.52 17.96
C MET A 203 -13.27 -4.87 17.51
N THR A 204 -14.36 -4.81 16.74
CA THR A 204 -14.88 -5.96 15.97
C THR A 204 -15.10 -5.50 14.54
N VAL A 205 -14.63 -6.28 13.60
CA VAL A 205 -14.73 -6.01 12.15
C VAL A 205 -15.49 -7.14 11.49
N GLU A 206 -16.56 -6.80 10.81
CA GLU A 206 -17.28 -7.74 9.95
C GLU A 206 -16.44 -8.09 8.73
N LEU A 207 -16.38 -9.36 8.39
CA LEU A 207 -15.63 -9.87 7.24
C LEU A 207 -16.56 -9.96 6.03
N CYS A 208 -16.07 -9.53 4.89
CA CYS A 208 -16.81 -9.54 3.63
C CYS A 208 -17.23 -10.97 3.25
N PRO A 209 -18.55 -11.24 3.10
CA PRO A 209 -19.05 -12.58 2.81
C PRO A 209 -18.49 -13.16 1.51
N GLU A 210 -18.35 -12.33 0.47
CA GLU A 210 -17.84 -12.75 -0.83
C GLU A 210 -16.35 -13.17 -0.74
N ILE A 211 -15.61 -12.61 0.20
CA ILE A 211 -14.23 -13.03 0.46
C ILE A 211 -14.23 -14.32 1.28
N LEU A 212 -15.09 -14.45 2.28
CA LEU A 212 -15.23 -15.68 3.08
C LEU A 212 -15.54 -16.90 2.21
N GLU A 213 -16.41 -16.77 1.21
CA GLU A 213 -16.75 -17.85 0.26
C GLU A 213 -15.54 -18.35 -0.54
N ARG A 214 -14.50 -17.55 -0.67
CA ARG A 214 -13.24 -17.94 -1.35
C ARG A 214 -12.31 -18.75 -0.45
N PHE A 215 -12.64 -18.86 0.84
CA PHE A 215 -11.90 -19.62 1.85
C PHE A 215 -12.73 -20.75 2.42
N PRO A 216 -13.10 -21.78 1.61
CA PRO A 216 -14.05 -22.83 2.02
C PRO A 216 -13.50 -23.78 3.08
N ARG A 217 -12.18 -23.84 3.25
CA ARG A 217 -11.51 -24.66 4.27
C ARG A 217 -11.35 -23.85 5.56
N LEU A 218 -12.46 -23.59 6.24
CA LEU A 218 -12.51 -22.70 7.40
C LEU A 218 -11.58 -23.12 8.56
N GLU A 219 -11.32 -24.41 8.70
CA GLU A 219 -10.39 -24.96 9.71
C GLU A 219 -8.92 -24.62 9.41
N GLU A 220 -8.58 -24.40 8.14
CA GLU A 220 -7.25 -23.99 7.68
C GLU A 220 -7.14 -22.46 7.51
N THR A 221 -8.26 -21.74 7.64
CA THR A 221 -8.31 -20.29 7.38
C THR A 221 -7.98 -19.50 8.63
N GLU A 222 -6.92 -18.72 8.56
CA GLU A 222 -6.49 -17.81 9.61
C GLU A 222 -6.87 -16.37 9.29
N VAL A 223 -7.04 -15.56 10.32
CA VAL A 223 -7.19 -14.11 10.19
C VAL A 223 -5.90 -13.44 10.60
N LEU A 224 -5.31 -12.72 9.65
CA LEU A 224 -4.16 -11.87 9.88
C LEU A 224 -4.65 -10.43 10.03
N VAL A 225 -4.36 -9.82 11.18
CA VAL A 225 -4.69 -8.41 11.48
C VAL A 225 -3.42 -7.58 11.45
N GLU A 226 -3.34 -6.66 10.50
CA GLU A 226 -2.16 -5.79 10.29
C GLU A 226 -2.50 -4.32 10.55
N VAL A 227 -1.52 -3.54 11.03
CA VAL A 227 -1.61 -2.10 11.30
C VAL A 227 -0.50 -1.30 10.62
#